data_2aa6078eac14ec0a03466a966c632bae
#
_entry.id   2aa6078eac14ec0a03466a966c632bae
#
_cell.length_a   1.000
_cell.length_b   1.000
_cell.length_c   1.000
_cell.angle_alpha   90.00
_cell.angle_beta   90.00
_cell.angle_gamma   90.00
#
_symmetry.space_group_name_H-M   'P 1'
#
loop_
_entity.id
_entity.type
_entity.pdbx_description
1 polymer ?
#
loop_
_entity_poly.entity_id
_entity_poly.type
_entity_poly.pdbx_seq_one_letter_code
_entity_poly.pdbx_strand_id
1 'polypeptide(L)'
;MIGGWCGYDCMLHLHNQRSKYPILANIPIVCLPATISNNLPCTDVCVGTDSAVGEIVYAVDKIKQSTVGHTRLYVIEVMGGKCGYLATTGALATGAELVYLNEV
;
A
#
# COMPACT_ATOMS: atom_id res chain seq x y z
N MET A 1 -5.87 -14.99 8.51
CA MET A 1 -6.27 -14.05 7.43
C MET A 1 -5.03 -13.29 6.97
N ILE A 2 -4.78 -13.23 5.67
CA ILE A 2 -3.69 -12.43 5.09
C ILE A 2 -4.33 -11.52 4.04
N GLY A 3 -4.13 -10.20 4.13
CA GLY A 3 -4.70 -9.26 3.16
C GLY A 3 -4.73 -7.81 3.63
N GLY A 4 -5.31 -6.96 2.79
CA GLY A 4 -5.55 -5.55 3.06
C GLY A 4 -6.90 -5.31 3.75
N TRP A 5 -7.55 -4.18 3.42
CA TRP A 5 -8.82 -3.77 4.03
C TRP A 5 -9.90 -4.85 4.00
N CYS A 6 -10.12 -5.50 2.85
CA CYS A 6 -11.14 -6.55 2.75
C CYS A 6 -10.85 -7.73 3.70
N GLY A 7 -9.58 -8.10 3.86
CA GLY A 7 -9.17 -9.13 4.82
C GLY A 7 -9.39 -8.69 6.25
N TYR A 8 -9.05 -7.45 6.57
CA TYR A 8 -9.24 -6.85 7.89
C TYR A 8 -10.73 -6.78 8.26
N ASP A 9 -11.60 -6.27 7.37
CA ASP A 9 -13.04 -6.21 7.59
C ASP A 9 -13.67 -7.59 7.75
N CYS A 10 -13.24 -8.56 6.97
CA CYS A 10 -13.69 -9.95 7.09
C CYS A 10 -13.33 -10.52 8.47
N MET A 11 -12.10 -10.29 8.94
CA MET A 11 -11.65 -10.72 10.27
C MET A 11 -12.48 -10.05 11.37
N LEU A 12 -12.71 -8.74 11.29
CA LEU A 12 -13.56 -8.01 12.25
C LEU A 12 -15.00 -8.54 12.25
N HIS A 13 -15.56 -8.82 11.08
CA HIS A 13 -16.88 -9.39 10.96
C HIS A 13 -16.97 -10.74 11.65
N LEU A 14 -16.04 -11.64 11.40
CA LEU A 14 -15.96 -12.94 12.07
C LEU A 14 -15.79 -12.79 13.60
N HIS A 15 -14.95 -11.86 14.02
CA HIS A 15 -14.76 -11.58 15.45
C HIS A 15 -16.06 -11.13 16.12
N ASN A 16 -16.79 -10.21 15.50
CA ASN A 16 -18.04 -9.68 16.02
C ASN A 16 -19.18 -10.72 16.04
N GLN A 17 -19.13 -11.76 15.20
CA GLN A 17 -20.11 -12.84 15.17
C GLN A 17 -19.86 -13.93 16.23
N ARG A 18 -18.75 -13.87 16.98
CA ARG A 18 -18.40 -14.89 17.99
C ARG A 18 -19.47 -15.08 19.09
N SER A 19 -20.13 -13.99 19.50
CA SER A 19 -21.21 -14.07 20.48
C SER A 19 -22.45 -14.79 19.95
N LYS A 20 -22.66 -14.75 18.63
CA LYS A 20 -23.83 -15.31 17.95
C LYS A 20 -23.64 -16.78 17.56
N TYR A 21 -22.41 -17.17 17.30
CA TYR A 21 -22.06 -18.52 16.85
C TYR A 21 -20.98 -19.14 17.75
N PRO A 22 -21.36 -20.02 18.68
CA PRO A 22 -20.42 -20.59 19.67
C PRO A 22 -19.20 -21.30 19.06
N ILE A 23 -19.36 -21.85 17.86
CA ILE A 23 -18.26 -22.50 17.13
C ILE A 23 -17.13 -21.52 16.79
N LEU A 24 -17.44 -20.25 16.57
CA LEU A 24 -16.46 -19.21 16.27
C LEU A 24 -15.68 -18.75 17.52
N ALA A 25 -16.24 -18.96 18.71
CA ALA A 25 -15.62 -18.51 19.97
C ALA A 25 -14.27 -19.16 20.21
N ASN A 26 -14.11 -20.42 19.78
CA ASN A 26 -12.91 -21.22 19.99
C ASN A 26 -11.90 -21.15 18.82
N ILE A 27 -12.23 -20.42 17.75
CA ILE A 27 -11.34 -20.31 16.60
C ILE A 27 -10.38 -19.13 16.82
N PRO A 28 -9.05 -19.36 16.91
CA PRO A 28 -8.10 -18.26 16.95
C PRO A 28 -8.10 -17.52 15.62
N ILE A 29 -8.19 -16.19 15.67
CA ILE A 29 -8.15 -15.34 14.47
C ILE A 29 -6.91 -14.46 14.53
N VAL A 30 -6.07 -14.55 13.52
CA VAL A 30 -4.89 -13.70 13.33
C VAL A 30 -5.00 -13.03 11.97
N CYS A 31 -4.73 -11.73 11.92
CA CYS A 31 -4.64 -10.96 10.69
C CYS A 31 -3.19 -10.57 10.43
N LEU A 32 -2.70 -10.90 9.25
CA LEU A 32 -1.41 -10.42 8.74
C LEU A 32 -1.68 -9.36 7.68
N PRO A 33 -1.30 -8.09 7.93
CA PRO A 33 -1.50 -7.01 6.98
C PRO A 33 -0.61 -7.21 5.76
N ALA A 34 -1.25 -7.42 4.60
CA ALA A 34 -0.57 -7.65 3.32
C ALA A 34 -1.27 -6.84 2.22
N THR A 35 -0.70 -5.70 1.92
CA THR A 35 -1.18 -4.77 0.89
C THR A 35 -0.07 -3.80 0.54
N ILE A 36 -0.01 -3.36 -0.71
CA ILE A 36 0.94 -2.35 -1.15
C ILE A 36 0.50 -0.93 -0.78
N SER A 37 -0.77 -0.72 -0.46
CA SER A 37 -1.30 0.61 -0.11
C SER A 37 -0.85 1.12 1.26
N ASN A 38 -0.43 0.23 2.15
CA ASN A 38 0.02 0.55 3.52
C ASN A 38 -0.97 1.41 4.32
N ASN A 39 -2.26 1.13 4.20
CA ASN A 39 -3.34 1.95 4.76
C ASN A 39 -4.17 1.23 5.83
N LEU A 40 -3.63 0.17 6.46
CA LEU A 40 -4.29 -0.53 7.55
C LEU A 40 -3.97 0.11 8.90
N PRO A 41 -4.96 0.23 9.81
CA PRO A 41 -4.74 0.80 11.13
C PRO A 41 -3.79 -0.07 11.97
N CYS A 42 -3.06 0.56 12.90
CA CYS A 42 -2.13 -0.10 13.82
C CYS A 42 -1.05 -0.94 13.12
N THR A 43 -0.65 -0.53 11.92
CA THR A 43 0.37 -1.21 11.13
C THR A 43 1.37 -0.19 10.60
N ASP A 44 2.65 -0.39 10.88
CA ASP A 44 3.70 0.50 10.37
C ASP A 44 3.98 0.22 8.89
N VAL A 45 4.24 -1.04 8.56
CA VAL A 45 4.50 -1.47 7.18
C VAL A 45 3.79 -2.78 6.90
N CYS A 46 2.95 -2.79 5.87
CA CYS A 46 2.28 -3.99 5.39
C CYS A 46 3.21 -4.85 4.53
N VAL A 47 2.99 -6.16 4.53
CA VAL A 47 3.69 -7.10 3.64
C VAL A 47 3.44 -6.70 2.18
N GLY A 48 4.51 -6.53 1.42
CA GLY A 48 4.49 -6.13 0.01
C GLY A 48 4.68 -4.63 -0.25
N THR A 49 4.52 -3.77 0.75
CA THR A 49 4.67 -2.32 0.59
C THR A 49 6.10 -1.92 0.21
N ASP A 50 7.09 -2.44 0.93
CA ASP A 50 8.51 -2.15 0.68
C ASP A 50 8.94 -2.63 -0.70
N SER A 51 8.51 -3.83 -1.10
CA SER A 51 8.76 -4.34 -2.45
C SER A 51 8.16 -3.43 -3.53
N ALA A 52 6.94 -2.92 -3.31
CA ALA A 52 6.30 -2.00 -4.26
C ALA A 52 7.08 -0.68 -4.37
N VAL A 53 7.55 -0.11 -3.27
CA VAL A 53 8.42 1.08 -3.28
C VAL A 53 9.71 0.81 -4.05
N GLY A 54 10.36 -0.34 -3.82
CA GLY A 54 11.56 -0.74 -4.53
C GLY A 54 11.36 -0.82 -6.05
N GLU A 55 10.25 -1.39 -6.50
CA GLU A 55 9.90 -1.44 -7.93
C GLU A 55 9.64 -0.06 -8.53
N ILE A 56 8.97 0.83 -7.78
CA ILE A 56 8.76 2.21 -8.20
C ILE A 56 10.11 2.91 -8.40
N VAL A 57 10.99 2.84 -7.43
CA VAL A 57 12.33 3.44 -7.49
C VAL A 57 13.10 2.93 -8.70
N TYR A 58 13.13 1.61 -8.88
CA TYR A 58 13.83 0.99 -10.00
C TYR A 58 13.29 1.44 -11.37
N ALA A 59 11.97 1.52 -11.52
CA ALA A 59 11.34 1.96 -12.76
C ALA A 59 11.60 3.45 -13.03
N VAL A 60 11.44 4.30 -12.00
CA VAL A 60 11.63 5.75 -12.13
C VAL A 60 13.08 6.09 -12.43
N ASP A 61 14.04 5.44 -11.81
CA ASP A 61 15.45 5.67 -12.08
C ASP A 61 15.82 5.37 -13.54
N LYS A 62 15.26 4.31 -14.11
CA LYS A 62 15.44 4.01 -15.54
C LYS A 62 14.84 5.09 -16.43
N ILE A 63 13.66 5.60 -16.09
CA ILE A 63 13.02 6.68 -16.83
C ILE A 63 13.87 7.95 -16.74
N LYS A 64 14.31 8.32 -15.53
CA LYS A 64 15.17 9.50 -15.32
C LYS A 64 16.48 9.42 -16.12
N GLN A 65 17.13 8.26 -16.15
CA GLN A 65 18.32 8.06 -16.95
C GLN A 65 18.06 8.24 -18.45
N SER A 66 16.89 7.85 -18.94
CA SER A 66 16.52 8.02 -20.36
C SER A 66 16.22 9.46 -20.75
N THR A 67 16.02 10.36 -19.77
CA THR A 67 15.69 11.77 -20.02
C THR A 67 16.89 12.69 -20.09
N VAL A 68 18.07 12.22 -19.76
CA VAL A 68 19.29 13.03 -19.76
C VAL A 68 19.49 13.65 -21.16
N GLY A 69 19.54 14.97 -21.21
CA GLY A 69 19.68 15.72 -22.46
C GLY A 69 18.40 15.97 -23.26
N HIS A 70 17.24 15.60 -22.73
CA HIS A 70 15.94 15.83 -23.37
C HIS A 70 15.02 16.64 -22.45
N THR A 71 14.31 17.63 -22.99
CA THR A 71 13.28 18.39 -22.26
C THR A 71 11.96 17.61 -22.35
N ARG A 72 11.75 16.69 -21.39
CA ARG A 72 10.52 15.88 -21.31
C ARG A 72 9.95 15.93 -19.91
N LEU A 73 8.62 15.93 -19.83
CA LEU A 73 7.86 15.74 -18.60
C LEU A 73 7.37 14.28 -18.55
N TYR A 74 7.55 13.63 -17.44
CA TYR A 74 7.00 12.29 -17.18
C TYR A 74 6.00 12.36 -16.04
N VAL A 75 4.83 11.81 -16.26
CA VAL A 75 3.82 11.61 -15.23
C VAL A 75 3.78 10.12 -14.94
N ILE A 76 4.04 9.77 -13.69
CA ILE A 76 4.11 8.38 -13.23
C ILE A 76 2.96 8.13 -12.28
N GLU A 77 2.05 7.26 -12.68
CA GLU A 77 0.96 6.79 -11.84
C GLU A 77 1.42 5.58 -11.02
N VAL A 78 1.13 5.60 -9.73
CA VAL A 78 1.36 4.49 -8.81
C VAL A 78 0.04 4.03 -8.21
N MET A 79 -0.04 2.76 -7.82
CA MET A 79 -1.23 2.22 -7.17
C MET A 79 -1.37 2.78 -5.75
N GLY A 80 -2.60 2.73 -5.22
CA GLY A 80 -2.85 3.18 -3.86
C GLY A 80 -4.27 3.71 -3.65
N GLY A 81 -5.19 3.49 -4.59
CA GLY A 81 -6.62 3.74 -4.49
C GLY A 81 -7.03 5.04 -3.78
N LYS A 82 -7.07 5.03 -2.48
CA LYS A 82 -7.37 6.18 -1.61
C LYS A 82 -6.24 6.42 -0.59
N CYS A 83 -5.01 6.16 -0.97
CA CYS A 83 -3.86 6.29 -0.09
C CYS A 83 -2.63 6.74 -0.88
N GLY A 84 -2.09 7.89 -0.52
CA GLY A 84 -0.91 8.50 -1.14
C GLY A 84 0.44 7.94 -0.67
N TYR A 85 0.46 6.86 0.12
CA TYR A 85 1.70 6.35 0.69
C TYR A 85 2.76 6.02 -0.37
N LEU A 86 2.39 5.23 -1.39
CA LEU A 86 3.32 4.85 -2.47
C LEU A 86 3.76 6.06 -3.30
N ALA A 87 2.83 6.97 -3.60
CA ALA A 87 3.14 8.19 -4.33
C ALA A 87 4.13 9.07 -3.56
N THR A 88 3.89 9.29 -2.27
CA THR A 88 4.76 10.09 -1.41
C THR A 88 6.13 9.45 -1.24
N THR A 89 6.16 8.18 -0.83
CA THR A 89 7.40 7.48 -0.54
C THR A 89 8.24 7.28 -1.80
N GLY A 90 7.60 6.88 -2.89
CA GLY A 90 8.26 6.72 -4.19
C GLY A 90 8.81 8.04 -4.72
N ALA A 91 8.06 9.13 -4.60
CA ALA A 91 8.52 10.45 -5.01
C ALA A 91 9.71 10.95 -4.18
N LEU A 92 9.66 10.80 -2.85
CA LEU A 92 10.78 11.15 -1.98
C LEU A 92 12.03 10.33 -2.31
N ALA A 93 11.88 9.03 -2.50
CA ALA A 93 12.99 8.13 -2.80
C ALA A 93 13.63 8.40 -4.17
N THR A 94 12.83 8.82 -5.16
CA THR A 94 13.30 9.08 -6.53
C THR A 94 13.65 10.55 -6.79
N GLY A 95 13.34 11.45 -5.85
CA GLY A 95 13.52 12.90 -6.03
C GLY A 95 12.62 13.45 -7.14
N ALA A 96 11.33 13.11 -7.11
CA ALA A 96 10.34 13.71 -8.00
C ALA A 96 10.09 15.17 -7.63
N GLU A 97 9.84 16.01 -8.63
CA GLU A 97 9.64 17.45 -8.45
C GLU A 97 8.24 17.77 -7.91
N LEU A 98 7.25 16.94 -8.20
CA LEU A 98 5.85 17.11 -7.77
C LEU A 98 5.21 15.77 -7.43
N VAL A 99 4.29 15.80 -6.47
CA VAL A 99 3.46 14.67 -6.07
C VAL A 99 2.02 15.11 -5.99
N TYR A 100 1.13 14.36 -6.59
CA TYR A 100 -0.31 14.52 -6.45
C TYR A 100 -0.87 13.39 -5.60
N LEU A 101 -1.58 13.73 -4.54
CA LEU A 101 -2.19 12.79 -3.61
C LEU A 101 -3.70 12.80 -3.74
N ASN A 102 -4.32 11.65 -3.53
CA ASN A 102 -5.77 11.53 -3.58
C ASN A 102 -6.47 12.04 -2.30
N GLU A 103 -5.73 12.19 -1.21
CA GLU A 103 -6.22 12.66 0.09
C GLU A 103 -6.36 14.18 0.20
N VAL A 104 -5.99 14.92 -0.84
CA VAL A 104 -6.01 16.41 -0.87
C VAL A 104 -7.16 16.92 -1.69
#